data_039f711e27ed1d8d7771a6fcf1f0933b
#
_entry.id   039f711e27ed1d8d7771a6fcf1f0933b
#
_cell.length_a   1.000
_cell.length_b   1.000
_cell.length_c   1.000
_cell.angle_alpha   90.00
_cell.angle_beta   90.00
_cell.angle_gamma   90.00
#
_symmetry.space_group_name_H-M   'P 1'
#
loop_
_entity.id
_entity.type
_entity.pdbx_description
1 polymer ?
#
loop_
_entity_poly.entity_id
_entity_poly.type
_entity_poly.pdbx_seq_one_letter_code
_entity_poly.pdbx_strand_id
1 'polypeptide(L)'
;MEQHHHQHTEAHLHHSNAVDGNVEVSATFQNGGLNLHVMDDEGLAPKLELTHEKLMHLIVVSNDLNEFYHLHPKQVSEHEYRVDVPLSNSSYTAFVDILPVGKNYHIKPIRINNLSEQNTFANLKKDNSLKKEVDGKMVELDISPLKVLEEITMKFQIKNAVPEPYLGALGHVVIIDQKVEQFLHVHPESENDTVFKTQFDEPGRYKLWAEFKFKGEVSVFPYVIEVE
;
A
#
# COMPACT_ATOMS: atom_id res chain seq x y z
N MET A 1 -15.85 -6.71 -40.29
CA MET A 1 -14.85 -5.72 -39.85
C MET A 1 -15.08 -5.53 -38.36
N GLU A 2 -14.42 -6.36 -37.56
CA GLU A 2 -14.49 -6.28 -36.09
C GLU A 2 -13.24 -5.54 -35.60
N GLN A 3 -13.46 -4.42 -34.94
CA GLN A 3 -12.38 -3.67 -34.31
C GLN A 3 -12.20 -4.25 -32.91
N HIS A 4 -11.09 -4.95 -32.69
CA HIS A 4 -10.62 -5.33 -31.35
C HIS A 4 -10.05 -4.07 -30.67
N HIS A 5 -10.77 -3.58 -29.66
CA HIS A 5 -10.20 -2.65 -28.68
C HIS A 5 -9.40 -3.47 -27.67
N HIS A 6 -8.08 -3.42 -27.80
CA HIS A 6 -7.18 -3.80 -26.73
C HIS A 6 -7.12 -2.63 -25.75
N GLN A 7 -7.80 -2.76 -24.62
CA GLN A 7 -7.53 -1.93 -23.45
C GLN A 7 -6.31 -2.54 -22.74
N HIS A 8 -5.21 -1.80 -22.77
CA HIS A 8 -4.03 -2.08 -21.96
C HIS A 8 -4.34 -1.71 -20.52
N THR A 9 -4.35 -2.70 -19.64
CA THR A 9 -4.30 -2.50 -18.19
C THR A 9 -2.91 -2.00 -17.83
N GLU A 10 -2.80 -0.73 -17.51
CA GLU A 10 -1.57 -0.15 -16.99
C GLU A 10 -1.46 -0.49 -15.50
N ALA A 11 -0.59 -1.46 -15.18
CA ALA A 11 0.11 -1.38 -13.91
C ALA A 11 0.84 -0.03 -13.92
N HIS A 12 0.63 0.82 -12.90
CA HIS A 12 1.24 2.15 -12.85
C HIS A 12 2.77 2.04 -12.76
N LEU A 13 3.38 1.69 -13.89
CA LEU A 13 4.74 2.05 -14.20
C LEU A 13 4.68 3.52 -14.61
N HIS A 14 5.18 4.40 -13.76
CA HIS A 14 5.34 5.80 -14.07
C HIS A 14 6.22 5.95 -15.31
N HIS A 15 5.61 6.01 -16.50
CA HIS A 15 6.31 6.43 -17.70
C HIS A 15 6.61 7.91 -17.56
N SER A 16 7.88 8.23 -17.38
CA SER A 16 8.44 9.56 -17.38
C SER A 16 8.31 10.21 -18.77
N ASN A 17 7.25 10.96 -18.98
CA ASN A 17 7.39 12.15 -19.80
C ASN A 17 8.27 13.11 -19.00
N ALA A 18 9.25 13.76 -19.62
CA ALA A 18 10.16 14.69 -18.95
C ALA A 18 9.35 15.70 -18.13
N VAL A 19 9.30 15.49 -16.84
CA VAL A 19 8.52 16.28 -15.90
C VAL A 19 9.53 17.03 -15.07
N ASP A 20 9.41 18.35 -15.04
CA ASP A 20 10.32 19.20 -14.29
C ASP A 20 10.05 19.08 -12.79
N GLY A 21 11.03 18.57 -12.05
CA GLY A 21 11.11 18.59 -10.61
C GLY A 21 10.65 17.31 -9.89
N ASN A 22 11.13 17.16 -8.67
CA ASN A 22 10.84 16.05 -7.78
C ASN A 22 10.04 16.53 -6.57
N VAL A 23 9.26 15.62 -5.98
CA VAL A 23 8.54 15.85 -4.73
C VAL A 23 9.21 15.04 -3.62
N GLU A 24 9.42 15.69 -2.48
CA GLU A 24 9.91 15.05 -1.27
C GLU A 24 8.82 15.10 -0.20
N VAL A 25 8.74 14.01 0.56
CA VAL A 25 7.81 13.87 1.69
C VAL A 25 8.61 13.53 2.93
N SER A 26 8.33 14.24 4.01
CA SER A 26 8.82 13.90 5.35
C SER A 26 7.66 13.67 6.30
N ALA A 27 7.89 12.88 7.36
CA ALA A 27 6.89 12.57 8.36
C ALA A 27 7.46 12.70 9.77
N THR A 28 6.66 13.23 10.68
CA THR A 28 7.01 13.33 12.11
C THR A 28 5.83 12.87 12.95
N PHE A 29 6.10 12.04 13.96
CA PHE A 29 5.09 11.63 14.93
C PHE A 29 5.12 12.55 16.13
N GLN A 30 4.03 13.25 16.39
CA GLN A 30 3.89 14.18 17.50
C GLN A 30 2.43 14.28 17.96
N ASN A 31 2.22 14.36 19.28
CA ASN A 31 0.89 14.55 19.88
C ASN A 31 -0.15 13.51 19.36
N GLY A 32 0.24 12.23 19.31
CA GLY A 32 -0.65 11.13 18.93
C GLY A 32 -1.03 11.08 17.45
N GLY A 33 -0.31 11.81 16.59
CA GLY A 33 -0.57 11.82 15.17
C GLY A 33 0.70 11.97 14.31
N LEU A 34 0.58 11.64 13.05
CA LEU A 34 1.59 11.87 12.03
C LEU A 34 1.30 13.18 11.30
N ASN A 35 2.31 14.05 11.28
CA ASN A 35 2.35 15.22 10.43
C ASN A 35 3.26 14.91 9.24
N LEU A 36 2.74 15.12 8.04
CA LEU A 36 3.47 14.91 6.78
C LEU A 36 3.68 16.25 6.11
N HIS A 37 4.90 16.53 5.71
CA HIS A 37 5.25 17.72 4.95
C HIS A 37 5.60 17.31 3.51
N VAL A 38 4.94 17.95 2.54
CA VAL A 38 5.08 17.66 1.11
C VAL A 38 5.57 18.90 0.41
N MET A 39 6.68 18.79 -0.31
CA MET A 39 7.33 19.93 -0.94
C MET A 39 8.03 19.47 -2.23
N ASP A 40 8.03 20.30 -3.25
CA ASP A 40 8.83 20.08 -4.43
C ASP A 40 10.25 20.68 -4.27
N ASP A 41 11.10 20.48 -5.26
CA ASP A 41 12.49 20.96 -5.28
C ASP A 41 12.61 22.49 -5.42
N GLU A 42 11.52 23.21 -5.72
CA GLU A 42 11.43 24.67 -5.69
C GLU A 42 10.94 25.20 -4.32
N GLY A 43 10.61 24.30 -3.39
CA GLY A 43 10.07 24.65 -2.07
C GLY A 43 8.58 24.96 -2.08
N LEU A 44 7.86 24.58 -3.14
CA LEU A 44 6.44 24.82 -3.30
C LEU A 44 5.62 23.56 -2.95
N ALA A 45 4.37 23.75 -2.54
CA ALA A 45 3.44 22.65 -2.35
C ALA A 45 2.98 22.11 -3.72
N PRO A 46 3.22 20.85 -4.05
CA PRO A 46 2.75 20.29 -5.31
C PRO A 46 1.22 20.11 -5.26
N LYS A 47 0.57 20.36 -6.40
CA LYS A 47 -0.82 19.96 -6.56
C LYS A 47 -0.88 18.43 -6.65
N LEU A 48 -1.73 17.80 -5.84
CA LEU A 48 -1.97 16.35 -5.87
C LEU A 48 -3.26 16.02 -6.63
N GLU A 49 -3.25 14.89 -7.34
CA GLU A 49 -4.44 14.29 -7.92
C GLU A 49 -5.05 13.27 -6.96
N LEU A 50 -6.35 13.04 -7.11
CA LEU A 50 -7.04 11.98 -6.39
C LEU A 50 -6.66 10.63 -6.98
N THR A 51 -6.18 9.72 -6.13
CA THR A 51 -6.02 8.31 -6.43
C THR A 51 -6.93 7.54 -5.49
N HIS A 52 -7.80 6.68 -6.03
CA HIS A 52 -8.72 5.89 -5.20
C HIS A 52 -9.46 6.74 -4.14
N GLU A 53 -10.10 7.83 -4.60
CA GLU A 53 -10.91 8.76 -3.81
C GLU A 53 -10.13 9.58 -2.75
N LYS A 54 -8.80 9.49 -2.69
CA LYS A 54 -7.97 10.22 -1.72
C LYS A 54 -6.82 10.95 -2.41
N LEU A 55 -6.39 12.08 -1.81
CA LEU A 55 -5.19 12.79 -2.23
C LEU A 55 -3.91 12.08 -1.77
N MET A 56 -4.02 11.30 -0.70
CA MET A 56 -2.88 10.63 -0.08
C MET A 56 -3.33 9.34 0.59
N HIS A 57 -2.60 8.25 0.30
CA HIS A 57 -2.65 7.03 1.08
C HIS A 57 -1.38 6.93 1.91
N LEU A 58 -1.52 6.66 3.18
CA LEU A 58 -0.41 6.52 4.12
C LEU A 58 -0.45 5.13 4.73
N ILE A 59 0.55 4.34 4.44
CA ILE A 59 0.72 3.05 5.07
C ILE A 59 1.77 3.18 6.16
N VAL A 60 1.44 2.75 7.37
CA VAL A 60 2.36 2.72 8.50
C VAL A 60 2.43 1.30 9.03
N VAL A 61 3.64 0.77 9.14
CA VAL A 61 3.86 -0.57 9.70
C VAL A 61 4.91 -0.52 10.80
N SER A 62 4.76 -1.37 11.82
CA SER A 62 5.86 -1.62 12.74
C SER A 62 7.01 -2.33 12.02
N ASN A 63 8.26 -2.13 12.44
CA ASN A 63 9.42 -2.71 11.75
C ASN A 63 9.44 -4.26 11.81
N ASP A 64 8.71 -4.86 12.73
CA ASP A 64 8.47 -6.30 12.79
C ASP A 64 7.28 -6.78 11.94
N LEU A 65 6.61 -5.83 11.26
CA LEU A 65 5.43 -6.05 10.42
C LEU A 65 4.22 -6.65 11.15
N ASN A 66 4.12 -6.51 12.48
CA ASN A 66 2.96 -7.00 13.25
C ASN A 66 1.82 -5.99 13.33
N GLU A 67 2.12 -4.70 13.27
CA GLU A 67 1.14 -3.63 13.22
C GLU A 67 1.07 -3.04 11.82
N PHE A 68 -0.15 -2.77 11.36
CA PHE A 68 -0.45 -2.24 10.03
C PHE A 68 -1.57 -1.21 10.13
N TYR A 69 -1.34 -0.06 9.53
CA TYR A 69 -2.31 1.03 9.44
C TYR A 69 -2.36 1.53 8.00
N HIS A 70 -3.56 1.56 7.40
CA HIS A 70 -3.84 2.23 6.14
C HIS A 70 -4.68 3.47 6.42
N LEU A 71 -4.10 4.62 6.23
CA LEU A 71 -4.61 5.91 6.70
C LEU A 71 -4.74 6.89 5.54
N HIS A 72 -5.61 7.90 5.73
CA HIS A 72 -5.83 8.95 4.75
C HIS A 72 -5.68 10.30 5.43
N PRO A 73 -4.46 10.87 5.46
CA PRO A 73 -4.19 12.17 6.07
C PRO A 73 -5.03 13.28 5.46
N LYS A 74 -5.45 14.22 6.28
CA LYS A 74 -6.17 15.42 5.82
C LYS A 74 -5.20 16.57 5.69
N GLN A 75 -5.35 17.35 4.62
CA GLN A 75 -4.58 18.57 4.44
C GLN A 75 -4.97 19.59 5.52
N VAL A 76 -3.98 20.12 6.21
CA VAL A 76 -4.16 21.12 7.29
C VAL A 76 -3.56 22.48 6.93
N SER A 77 -2.61 22.52 6.00
CA SER A 77 -2.10 23.73 5.36
C SER A 77 -1.63 23.40 3.93
N GLU A 78 -1.04 24.33 3.23
CA GLU A 78 -0.59 24.17 1.86
C GLU A 78 0.38 22.98 1.71
N HIS A 79 1.33 22.83 2.64
CA HIS A 79 2.36 21.77 2.62
C HIS A 79 2.08 20.63 3.60
N GLU A 80 1.13 20.83 4.54
CA GLU A 80 0.99 19.93 5.67
C GLU A 80 -0.27 19.07 5.58
N TYR A 81 -0.07 17.78 5.87
CA TYR A 81 -1.14 16.80 6.05
C TYR A 81 -1.04 16.18 7.44
N ARG A 82 -2.16 15.84 8.05
CA ARG A 82 -2.19 15.23 9.38
C ARG A 82 -3.19 14.10 9.48
N VAL A 83 -2.81 13.08 10.26
CA VAL A 83 -3.70 12.01 10.68
C VAL A 83 -3.33 11.56 12.09
N ASP A 84 -4.34 11.29 12.92
CA ASP A 84 -4.13 10.71 14.25
C ASP A 84 -3.97 9.19 14.09
N VAL A 85 -3.01 8.61 14.82
CA VAL A 85 -2.71 7.17 14.78
C VAL A 85 -2.15 6.74 16.13
N PRO A 86 -2.66 5.64 16.74
CA PRO A 86 -2.23 5.21 18.07
C PRO A 86 -0.95 4.37 18.00
N LEU A 87 0.17 4.97 17.55
CA LEU A 87 1.46 4.27 17.53
C LEU A 87 1.93 3.99 18.96
N SER A 88 2.41 2.76 19.18
CA SER A 88 3.07 2.36 20.43
C SER A 88 4.51 2.93 20.51
N ASN A 89 5.27 2.54 21.54
CA ASN A 89 6.68 2.91 21.68
C ASN A 89 7.62 2.04 20.79
N SER A 90 7.12 1.50 19.70
CA SER A 90 7.88 0.72 18.72
C SER A 90 8.46 1.60 17.62
N SER A 91 9.37 1.06 16.82
CA SER A 91 9.84 1.70 15.61
C SER A 91 8.91 1.36 14.45
N TYR A 92 8.55 2.37 13.67
CA TYR A 92 7.65 2.23 12.52
C TYR A 92 8.29 2.75 11.25
N THR A 93 7.76 2.30 10.14
CA THR A 93 8.06 2.82 8.80
C THR A 93 6.76 3.25 8.15
N ALA A 94 6.78 4.44 7.56
CA ALA A 94 5.69 5.00 6.80
C ALA A 94 6.02 4.98 5.30
N PHE A 95 5.02 4.67 4.47
CA PHE A 95 5.06 4.82 3.03
C PHE A 95 3.91 5.74 2.64
N VAL A 96 4.25 6.79 1.92
CA VAL A 96 3.28 7.80 1.46
C VAL A 96 3.05 7.59 -0.02
N ASP A 97 1.83 7.34 -0.42
CA ASP A 97 1.43 7.15 -1.81
C ASP A 97 0.59 8.35 -2.26
N ILE A 98 1.15 9.14 -3.19
CA ILE A 98 0.57 10.37 -3.75
C ILE A 98 0.86 10.45 -5.23
N LEU A 99 0.00 11.17 -5.95
CA LEU A 99 0.18 11.48 -7.37
C LEU A 99 0.31 12.99 -7.58
N PRO A 100 1.55 13.55 -7.58
CA PRO A 100 1.76 14.95 -7.85
C PRO A 100 1.56 15.28 -9.34
N VAL A 101 0.82 16.36 -9.62
CA VAL A 101 0.57 16.81 -10.99
C VAL A 101 1.84 17.36 -11.61
N GLY A 102 2.29 16.72 -12.70
CA GLY A 102 3.41 17.22 -13.46
C GLY A 102 4.76 17.17 -12.72
N LYS A 103 4.92 16.37 -11.71
CA LYS A 103 6.16 16.21 -10.93
C LYS A 103 6.44 14.73 -10.71
N ASN A 104 7.73 14.36 -10.54
CA ASN A 104 8.13 13.00 -10.21
C ASN A 104 8.04 12.78 -8.69
N TYR A 105 7.57 11.62 -8.32
CA TYR A 105 7.58 11.16 -6.94
C TYR A 105 7.88 9.66 -6.88
N HIS A 106 8.78 9.28 -5.98
CA HIS A 106 9.08 7.89 -5.68
C HIS A 106 8.78 7.62 -4.22
N ILE A 107 7.95 6.61 -3.97
CA ILE A 107 7.64 6.19 -2.61
C ILE A 107 8.91 5.63 -1.96
N LYS A 108 9.30 6.22 -0.84
CA LYS A 108 10.48 5.81 -0.05
C LYS A 108 10.04 5.50 1.38
N PRO A 109 10.68 4.53 2.05
CA PRO A 109 10.41 4.27 3.47
C PRO A 109 10.84 5.46 4.33
N ILE A 110 9.91 5.99 5.13
CA ILE A 110 10.15 7.06 6.11
C ILE A 110 10.15 6.44 7.50
N ARG A 111 11.28 6.46 8.20
CA ARG A 111 11.42 5.89 9.54
C ARG A 111 10.79 6.80 10.60
N ILE A 112 9.90 6.24 11.41
CA ILE A 112 9.17 6.93 12.49
C ILE A 112 9.57 6.30 13.82
N ASN A 113 9.83 7.15 14.85
CA ASN A 113 10.20 6.70 16.21
C ASN A 113 11.30 5.64 16.21
N ASN A 114 12.38 5.89 15.48
CA ASN A 114 13.48 4.94 15.40
C ASN A 114 14.22 4.85 16.74
N LEU A 115 13.73 4.00 17.65
CA LEU A 115 14.26 3.83 19.02
C LEU A 115 15.46 2.88 19.10
N SER A 116 15.79 2.19 18.01
CA SER A 116 16.94 1.29 17.94
C SER A 116 17.70 1.46 16.63
N GLU A 117 19.03 1.59 16.72
CA GLU A 117 19.91 1.59 15.54
C GLU A 117 20.04 0.20 14.88
N GLN A 118 19.40 -0.83 15.43
CA GLN A 118 19.45 -2.18 14.86
C GLN A 118 18.41 -2.31 13.78
N ASN A 119 18.84 -2.42 12.54
CA ASN A 119 18.03 -2.88 11.40
C ASN A 119 17.68 -4.37 11.61
N THR A 120 16.74 -4.67 12.49
CA THR A 120 16.20 -6.02 12.63
C THR A 120 15.14 -6.20 11.55
N PHE A 121 15.42 -7.04 10.58
CA PHE A 121 14.43 -7.48 9.60
C PHE A 121 13.27 -8.21 10.29
N ALA A 122 12.07 -8.03 9.78
CA ALA A 122 10.93 -8.80 10.24
C ALA A 122 11.20 -10.30 10.06
N ASN A 123 10.98 -11.09 11.13
CA ASN A 123 11.14 -12.54 11.06
C ASN A 123 9.89 -13.19 10.48
N LEU A 124 9.66 -12.97 9.19
CA LEU A 124 8.51 -13.52 8.50
C LEU A 124 8.65 -15.05 8.33
N LYS A 125 7.56 -15.75 8.59
CA LYS A 125 7.43 -17.19 8.26
C LYS A 125 6.35 -17.32 7.20
N LYS A 126 6.72 -17.94 6.06
CA LYS A 126 5.77 -18.23 4.98
C LYS A 126 4.55 -18.98 5.52
N ASP A 127 3.38 -18.55 5.09
CA ASP A 127 2.13 -19.21 5.45
C ASP A 127 2.04 -20.60 4.81
N ASN A 128 1.67 -21.61 5.61
CA ASN A 128 1.39 -22.95 5.11
C ASN A 128 -0.03 -23.07 4.51
N SER A 129 -0.91 -22.13 4.84
CA SER A 129 -2.27 -22.03 4.34
C SER A 129 -2.61 -20.59 4.02
N LEU A 130 -3.11 -20.36 2.82
CA LEU A 130 -3.57 -19.05 2.38
C LEU A 130 -5.09 -18.85 2.64
N LYS A 131 -5.63 -19.53 3.64
CA LYS A 131 -6.97 -19.30 4.19
C LYS A 131 -6.83 -18.54 5.50
N LYS A 132 -7.51 -17.41 5.60
CA LYS A 132 -7.53 -16.58 6.81
C LYS A 132 -8.97 -16.35 7.25
N GLU A 133 -9.17 -16.31 8.55
CA GLU A 133 -10.43 -15.90 9.16
C GLU A 133 -10.17 -14.70 10.07
N VAL A 134 -10.89 -13.62 9.81
CA VAL A 134 -10.84 -12.37 10.58
C VAL A 134 -12.27 -11.90 10.82
N ASP A 135 -12.61 -11.60 12.05
CA ASP A 135 -13.95 -11.16 12.47
C ASP A 135 -15.08 -12.07 11.95
N GLY A 136 -14.85 -13.40 11.97
CA GLY A 136 -15.79 -14.39 11.45
C GLY A 136 -15.96 -14.43 9.93
N LYS A 137 -15.13 -13.71 9.19
CA LYS A 137 -15.12 -13.69 7.72
C LYS A 137 -13.94 -14.50 7.21
N MET A 138 -14.19 -15.39 6.27
CA MET A 138 -13.19 -16.28 5.70
C MET A 138 -12.78 -15.84 4.30
N VAL A 139 -11.50 -15.61 4.10
CA VAL A 139 -10.91 -15.24 2.80
C VAL A 139 -9.79 -16.22 2.46
N GLU A 140 -9.89 -16.79 1.26
CA GLU A 140 -8.89 -17.69 0.68
C GLU A 140 -8.19 -16.98 -0.47
N LEU A 141 -6.87 -16.91 -0.41
CA LEU A 141 -6.04 -16.36 -1.49
C LEU A 141 -5.59 -17.50 -2.41
N ASP A 142 -6.03 -17.43 -3.66
CA ASP A 142 -5.50 -18.20 -4.77
C ASP A 142 -4.48 -17.32 -5.51
N ILE A 143 -3.22 -17.78 -5.62
CA ILE A 143 -2.11 -17.00 -6.15
C ILE A 143 -1.33 -17.83 -7.18
N SER A 144 -0.98 -17.19 -8.31
CA SER A 144 -0.15 -17.81 -9.34
C SER A 144 1.27 -18.09 -8.82
N PRO A 145 2.11 -18.84 -9.56
CA PRO A 145 3.50 -19.07 -9.17
C PRO A 145 4.23 -17.76 -8.89
N LEU A 146 4.91 -17.70 -7.73
CA LEU A 146 5.57 -16.51 -7.22
C LEU A 146 7.01 -16.43 -7.72
N LYS A 147 7.20 -15.82 -8.88
CA LYS A 147 8.52 -15.61 -9.48
C LYS A 147 8.78 -14.14 -9.75
N VAL A 148 10.03 -13.74 -9.57
CA VAL A 148 10.46 -12.37 -9.90
C VAL A 148 10.29 -12.07 -11.38
N LEU A 149 9.95 -10.82 -11.69
CA LEU A 149 9.77 -10.30 -13.05
C LEU A 149 8.64 -10.96 -13.87
N GLU A 150 7.84 -11.83 -13.26
CA GLU A 150 6.64 -12.39 -13.87
C GLU A 150 5.38 -11.70 -13.28
N GLU A 151 4.33 -11.58 -14.10
CA GLU A 151 3.02 -11.09 -13.61
C GLU A 151 2.41 -12.10 -12.65
N ILE A 152 2.12 -11.65 -11.43
CA ILE A 152 1.50 -12.44 -10.39
C ILE A 152 0.02 -12.06 -10.28
N THR A 153 -0.85 -13.05 -10.38
CA THR A 153 -2.29 -12.90 -10.17
C THR A 153 -2.66 -13.38 -8.77
N MET A 154 -3.34 -12.54 -8.02
CA MET A 154 -3.89 -12.81 -6.69
C MET A 154 -5.39 -12.74 -6.76
N LYS A 155 -6.09 -13.85 -6.47
CA LYS A 155 -7.55 -13.91 -6.44
C LYS A 155 -8.03 -14.21 -5.02
N PHE A 156 -8.78 -13.28 -4.44
CA PHE A 156 -9.34 -13.46 -3.10
C PHE A 156 -10.78 -14.00 -3.18
N GLN A 157 -10.97 -15.19 -2.64
CA GLN A 157 -12.27 -15.84 -2.56
C GLN A 157 -12.88 -15.63 -1.17
N ILE A 158 -13.89 -14.77 -1.09
CA ILE A 158 -14.61 -14.48 0.16
C ILE A 158 -15.75 -15.48 0.28
N LYS A 159 -15.79 -16.30 1.35
CA LYS A 159 -16.67 -17.48 1.42
C LYS A 159 -18.02 -17.22 2.10
N ASN A 160 -18.05 -16.38 3.12
CA ASN A 160 -19.21 -16.22 4.01
C ASN A 160 -19.64 -14.77 4.23
N ALA A 161 -19.17 -13.86 3.38
CA ALA A 161 -19.53 -12.45 3.40
C ALA A 161 -19.49 -11.90 1.96
N VAL A 162 -20.12 -10.75 1.75
CA VAL A 162 -20.07 -10.01 0.48
C VAL A 162 -19.33 -8.70 0.75
N PRO A 163 -18.24 -8.41 0.04
CA PRO A 163 -17.51 -7.16 0.22
C PRO A 163 -18.33 -5.99 -0.34
N GLU A 164 -18.14 -4.82 0.26
CA GLU A 164 -18.75 -3.56 -0.15
C GLU A 164 -17.69 -2.68 -0.84
N PRO A 165 -18.10 -1.78 -1.75
CA PRO A 165 -17.18 -0.80 -2.33
C PRO A 165 -16.45 -0.01 -1.23
N TYR A 166 -15.13 0.12 -1.40
CA TYR A 166 -14.24 0.82 -0.49
C TYR A 166 -13.15 1.51 -1.30
N LEU A 167 -13.13 2.85 -1.29
CA LEU A 167 -12.16 3.67 -2.02
C LEU A 167 -12.08 3.32 -3.52
N GLY A 168 -13.24 3.25 -4.18
CA GLY A 168 -13.35 3.00 -5.62
C GLY A 168 -13.15 1.54 -6.06
N ALA A 169 -13.02 0.58 -5.13
CA ALA A 169 -12.82 -0.83 -5.44
C ALA A 169 -13.50 -1.75 -4.43
N LEU A 170 -13.54 -3.07 -4.65
CA LEU A 170 -14.01 -4.04 -3.65
C LEU A 170 -12.96 -4.37 -2.60
N GLY A 171 -11.71 -3.97 -2.78
CA GLY A 171 -10.64 -4.18 -1.80
C GLY A 171 -9.33 -3.55 -2.22
N HIS A 172 -8.38 -3.54 -1.30
CA HIS A 172 -7.02 -3.05 -1.50
C HIS A 172 -6.01 -4.08 -1.01
N VAL A 173 -4.85 -4.10 -1.63
CA VAL A 173 -3.76 -4.99 -1.23
C VAL A 173 -2.49 -4.17 -1.05
N VAL A 174 -1.90 -4.28 0.13
CA VAL A 174 -0.58 -3.70 0.42
C VAL A 174 0.40 -4.83 0.63
N ILE A 175 1.57 -4.72 0.03
CA ILE A 175 2.64 -5.72 0.11
C ILE A 175 3.93 -5.03 0.50
N ILE A 176 4.63 -5.55 1.52
CA ILE A 176 5.89 -5.02 2.00
C ILE A 176 6.87 -6.18 2.20
N ASP A 177 8.12 -5.99 1.78
CA ASP A 177 9.18 -6.97 1.96
C ASP A 177 9.62 -7.07 3.44
N GLN A 178 10.29 -8.16 3.81
CA GLN A 178 10.74 -8.39 5.18
C GLN A 178 11.77 -7.36 5.70
N LYS A 179 12.41 -6.59 4.81
CA LYS A 179 13.35 -5.52 5.17
C LYS A 179 12.66 -4.18 5.42
N VAL A 180 11.37 -4.10 5.09
CA VAL A 180 10.55 -2.88 5.14
C VAL A 180 11.15 -1.76 4.26
N GLU A 181 11.59 -2.15 3.07
CA GLU A 181 12.21 -1.27 2.07
C GLU A 181 11.40 -1.19 0.79
N GLN A 182 10.76 -2.31 0.39
CA GLN A 182 9.91 -2.38 -0.80
C GLN A 182 8.43 -2.30 -0.43
N PHE A 183 7.70 -1.50 -1.16
CA PHE A 183 6.28 -1.25 -0.97
C PHE A 183 5.54 -1.35 -2.30
N LEU A 184 4.46 -2.13 -2.30
CA LEU A 184 3.53 -2.23 -3.43
C LEU A 184 2.11 -1.98 -2.91
N HIS A 185 1.42 -1.02 -3.49
CA HIS A 185 0.00 -0.78 -3.29
C HIS A 185 -0.75 -1.21 -4.55
N VAL A 186 -1.50 -2.31 -4.43
CA VAL A 186 -2.09 -2.99 -5.58
C VAL A 186 -3.60 -2.84 -5.53
N HIS A 187 -4.18 -2.51 -6.69
CA HIS A 187 -5.62 -2.35 -6.87
C HIS A 187 -6.17 -3.48 -7.75
N PRO A 188 -7.46 -3.82 -7.64
CA PRO A 188 -8.04 -4.87 -8.46
C PRO A 188 -8.11 -4.43 -9.93
N GLU A 189 -8.16 -5.40 -10.83
CA GLU A 189 -8.29 -5.16 -12.28
C GLU A 189 -9.59 -4.44 -12.67
N SER A 190 -10.62 -4.53 -11.83
CA SER A 190 -11.86 -3.78 -11.96
C SER A 190 -12.46 -3.44 -10.61
N GLU A 191 -13.27 -2.39 -10.57
CA GLU A 191 -13.95 -1.92 -9.34
C GLU A 191 -14.85 -2.97 -8.67
N ASN A 192 -15.27 -4.00 -9.43
CA ASN A 192 -16.20 -5.03 -8.99
C ASN A 192 -15.56 -6.40 -8.82
N ASP A 193 -14.23 -6.48 -8.80
CA ASP A 193 -13.49 -7.74 -8.70
C ASP A 193 -12.59 -7.77 -7.46
N THR A 194 -12.19 -8.96 -7.08
CA THR A 194 -11.21 -9.26 -6.03
C THR A 194 -9.97 -9.95 -6.60
N VAL A 195 -9.67 -9.68 -7.87
CA VAL A 195 -8.49 -10.13 -8.60
C VAL A 195 -7.52 -8.97 -8.74
N PHE A 196 -6.31 -9.18 -8.29
CA PHE A 196 -5.24 -8.20 -8.27
C PHE A 196 -4.06 -8.73 -9.05
N LYS A 197 -3.34 -7.85 -9.75
CA LYS A 197 -2.12 -8.19 -10.46
C LYS A 197 -0.96 -7.34 -10.00
N THR A 198 0.21 -7.94 -9.88
CA THR A 198 1.45 -7.26 -9.50
C THR A 198 2.66 -7.99 -10.07
N GLN A 199 3.82 -7.42 -9.89
CA GLN A 199 5.12 -8.01 -10.22
C GLN A 199 6.09 -7.71 -9.08
N PHE A 200 6.97 -8.65 -8.78
CA PHE A 200 8.04 -8.48 -7.81
C PHE A 200 9.38 -8.38 -8.54
N ASP A 201 10.19 -7.40 -8.14
CA ASP A 201 11.50 -7.18 -8.75
C ASP A 201 12.61 -7.99 -8.05
N GLU A 202 12.40 -8.37 -6.79
CA GLU A 202 13.37 -9.10 -5.98
C GLU A 202 12.77 -10.35 -5.35
N PRO A 203 13.56 -11.44 -5.20
CA PRO A 203 13.13 -12.60 -4.45
C PRO A 203 13.16 -12.32 -2.95
N GLY A 204 12.34 -13.03 -2.20
CA GLY A 204 12.31 -12.91 -0.75
C GLY A 204 10.94 -13.13 -0.13
N ARG A 205 10.84 -12.83 1.16
CA ARG A 205 9.58 -12.92 1.89
C ARG A 205 8.91 -11.57 1.96
N TYR A 206 7.62 -11.59 1.68
CA TYR A 206 6.76 -10.42 1.68
C TYR A 206 5.58 -10.67 2.60
N LYS A 207 5.18 -9.64 3.33
CA LYS A 207 3.90 -9.62 4.03
C LYS A 207 2.90 -8.82 3.22
N LEU A 208 1.74 -9.42 3.03
CA LEU A 208 0.64 -8.89 2.26
C LEU A 208 -0.55 -8.68 3.21
N TRP A 209 -1.21 -7.53 3.13
CA TRP A 209 -2.47 -7.26 3.80
C TRP A 209 -3.53 -6.99 2.75
N ALA A 210 -4.57 -7.84 2.74
CA ALA A 210 -5.75 -7.63 1.91
C ALA A 210 -6.86 -7.02 2.75
N GLU A 211 -7.38 -5.90 2.31
CA GLU A 211 -8.41 -5.13 2.99
C GLU A 211 -9.72 -5.25 2.24
N PHE A 212 -10.77 -5.65 2.93
CA PHE A 212 -12.12 -5.70 2.39
C PHE A 212 -13.09 -5.06 3.37
N LYS A 213 -14.05 -4.30 2.85
CA LYS A 213 -15.10 -3.67 3.65
C LYS A 213 -16.33 -4.56 3.72
N PHE A 214 -16.88 -4.73 4.93
CA PHE A 214 -18.07 -5.49 5.19
C PHE A 214 -18.95 -4.76 6.21
N LYS A 215 -20.21 -4.50 5.88
CA LYS A 215 -21.17 -3.81 6.75
C LYS A 215 -20.62 -2.50 7.34
N GLY A 216 -19.91 -1.74 6.51
CA GLY A 216 -19.34 -0.47 6.90
C GLY A 216 -17.95 -0.53 7.55
N GLU A 217 -17.45 -1.71 7.95
CA GLU A 217 -16.16 -1.92 8.62
C GLU A 217 -15.14 -2.59 7.70
N VAL A 218 -13.88 -2.18 7.78
CA VAL A 218 -12.78 -2.79 7.03
C VAL A 218 -12.14 -3.89 7.86
N SER A 219 -12.06 -5.10 7.28
CA SER A 219 -11.30 -6.22 7.84
C SER A 219 -10.04 -6.44 7.06
N VAL A 220 -8.92 -6.67 7.75
CA VAL A 220 -7.57 -6.83 7.18
C VAL A 220 -7.12 -8.26 7.31
N PHE A 221 -6.77 -8.90 6.19
CA PHE A 221 -6.35 -10.30 6.10
C PHE A 221 -4.85 -10.36 5.80
N PRO A 222 -4.00 -10.70 6.78
CA PRO A 222 -2.56 -10.77 6.57
C PRO A 222 -2.13 -12.13 6.01
N TYR A 223 -1.21 -12.10 5.04
CA TYR A 223 -0.56 -13.28 4.49
C TYR A 223 0.95 -13.08 4.42
N VAL A 224 1.72 -14.15 4.52
CA VAL A 224 3.15 -14.15 4.26
C VAL A 224 3.44 -15.07 3.09
N ILE A 225 3.99 -14.51 2.03
CA ILE A 225 4.37 -15.21 0.80
C ILE A 225 5.89 -15.21 0.62
N GLU A 226 6.40 -16.13 -0.21
CA GLU A 226 7.81 -16.21 -0.57
C GLU A 226 7.93 -16.25 -2.09
N VAL A 227 8.64 -15.26 -2.64
CA VAL A 227 8.89 -15.06 -4.06
C VAL A 227 10.26 -15.62 -4.41
N GLU A 228 10.37 -16.39 -5.51
CA GLU A 228 11.59 -17.07 -5.99
C GLU A 228 12.17 -16.42 -7.25
#